data_e38492859a5bb9026d7325792956eca4
#
_entry.id   e38492859a5bb9026d7325792956eca4
#
_cell.length_a   1.000
_cell.length_b   1.000
_cell.length_c   1.000
_cell.angle_alpha   90.00
_cell.angle_beta   90.00
_cell.angle_gamma   90.00
#
_symmetry.space_group_name_H-M   'P 1'
#
loop_
_entity.id
_entity.type
_entity.pdbx_description
1 polymer ?
#
loop_
_entity_poly.entity_id
_entity_poly.type
_entity_poly.pdbx_seq_one_letter_code
_entity_poly.pdbx_strand_id
1 'polypeptide(L)'
;FLSIKQAIQATTASINGILRRIISEGKTAGILDNDVSPSVRDGRLVIPVAPMNKRKIQGIVHDESATGKTVFIEPGEIVEANNTIRELEGEMRREIIRILTAMSDLIRPHIDEMLVSYDILGQIDFIRSKALFAQELNCNMPHLEHKPQIEWYHAVHPALYLSLKEHGKEVVPLDIKL
;
A
#
# COMPACT_ATOMS: atom_id res chain seq x y z
N PHE A 1 0.83 8.08 -20.15
CA PHE A 1 1.47 7.81 -18.86
C PHE A 1 2.98 7.57 -18.98
N LEU A 2 3.43 6.62 -19.83
CA LEU A 2 4.85 6.29 -19.98
C LEU A 2 5.68 7.48 -20.49
N SER A 3 5.18 8.21 -21.48
CA SER A 3 5.81 9.41 -22.03
C SER A 3 5.99 10.51 -20.98
N ILE A 4 4.98 10.75 -20.14
CA ILE A 4 5.06 11.74 -19.06
C ILE A 4 6.13 11.33 -18.04
N LYS A 5 6.17 10.05 -17.66
CA LYS A 5 7.19 9.51 -16.76
C LYS A 5 8.61 9.69 -17.30
N GLN A 6 8.80 9.43 -18.60
CA GLN A 6 10.08 9.63 -19.27
C GLN A 6 10.48 11.11 -19.33
N ALA A 7 9.52 12.01 -19.58
CA ALA A 7 9.77 13.46 -19.56
C ALA A 7 10.20 13.95 -18.17
N ILE A 8 9.55 13.50 -17.10
CA ILE A 8 9.94 13.81 -15.71
C ILE A 8 11.38 13.34 -15.45
N GLN A 9 11.70 12.09 -15.82
CA GLN A 9 13.05 11.54 -15.62
C GLN A 9 14.12 12.32 -16.40
N ALA A 10 13.86 12.67 -17.65
CA ALA A 10 14.78 13.44 -18.47
C ALA A 10 15.00 14.85 -17.91
N THR A 11 13.94 15.55 -17.49
CA THR A 11 14.03 16.87 -16.89
C THR A 11 14.78 16.82 -15.55
N THR A 12 14.50 15.82 -14.71
CA THR A 12 15.20 15.61 -13.44
C THR A 12 16.71 15.34 -13.66
N ALA A 13 17.06 14.55 -14.66
CA ALA A 13 18.45 14.27 -15.01
C ALA A 13 19.18 15.56 -15.45
N SER A 14 18.52 16.40 -16.25
CA SER A 14 19.04 17.71 -16.67
C SER A 14 19.29 18.63 -15.48
N ILE A 15 18.32 18.77 -14.57
CA ILE A 15 18.46 19.56 -13.34
C ILE A 15 19.63 19.06 -12.49
N ASN A 16 19.76 17.75 -12.30
CA ASN A 16 20.87 17.18 -11.53
C ASN A 16 22.24 17.49 -12.15
N GLY A 17 22.32 17.56 -13.47
CA GLY A 17 23.52 18.00 -14.18
C GLY A 17 23.88 19.46 -13.85
N ILE A 18 22.90 20.36 -13.91
CA ILE A 18 23.08 21.79 -13.59
C ILE A 18 23.45 21.95 -12.12
N LEU A 19 22.75 21.28 -11.21
CA LEU A 19 23.02 21.35 -9.76
C LEU A 19 24.43 20.87 -9.41
N ARG A 20 24.89 19.78 -10.02
CA ARG A 20 26.28 19.29 -9.83
C ARG A 20 27.30 20.34 -10.23
N ARG A 21 27.09 21.04 -11.34
CA ARG A 21 27.96 22.12 -11.78
C ARG A 21 27.96 23.27 -10.77
N ILE A 22 26.79 23.78 -10.37
CA ILE A 22 26.66 24.89 -9.40
C ILE A 22 27.30 24.51 -8.06
N ILE A 23 27.09 23.28 -7.59
CA ILE A 23 27.68 22.79 -6.34
C ILE A 23 29.21 22.71 -6.45
N SER A 24 29.73 22.20 -7.57
CA SER A 24 31.18 22.14 -7.78
C SER A 24 31.84 23.51 -7.81
N GLU A 25 31.23 24.46 -8.52
CA GLU A 25 31.69 25.87 -8.56
C GLU A 25 31.59 26.51 -7.17
N GLY A 26 30.48 26.29 -6.44
CA GLY A 26 30.29 26.81 -5.09
C GLY A 26 31.28 26.26 -4.06
N LYS A 27 31.65 24.96 -4.17
CA LYS A 27 32.70 24.35 -3.33
C LYS A 27 34.08 24.95 -3.63
N THR A 28 34.43 25.11 -4.91
CA THR A 28 35.69 25.70 -5.34
C THR A 28 35.80 27.15 -4.87
N ALA A 29 34.70 27.89 -4.87
CA ALA A 29 34.66 29.30 -4.41
C ALA A 29 34.55 29.43 -2.88
N GLY A 30 34.52 28.35 -2.10
CA GLY A 30 34.35 28.37 -0.65
C GLY A 30 32.97 28.88 -0.18
N ILE A 31 31.97 28.83 -1.04
CA ILE A 31 30.58 29.23 -0.77
C ILE A 31 29.79 28.09 -0.17
N LEU A 32 30.04 26.85 -0.63
CA LEU A 32 29.39 25.63 -0.20
C LEU A 32 30.39 24.70 0.50
N ASP A 33 29.90 23.99 1.51
CA ASP A 33 30.66 22.96 2.21
C ASP A 33 30.88 21.71 1.34
N ASN A 34 31.93 20.95 1.63
CA ASN A 34 32.34 19.82 0.81
C ASN A 34 31.32 18.67 0.78
N ASP A 35 30.45 18.54 1.77
CA ASP A 35 29.43 17.53 1.94
C ASP A 35 28.07 17.91 1.32
N VAL A 36 27.95 19.15 0.81
CA VAL A 36 26.69 19.62 0.18
C VAL A 36 26.30 18.76 -1.02
N SER A 37 25.05 18.32 -1.00
CA SER A 37 24.37 17.60 -2.09
C SER A 37 22.99 18.18 -2.34
N PRO A 38 22.42 18.01 -3.55
CA PRO A 38 21.04 18.42 -3.84
C PRO A 38 20.05 17.76 -2.87
N SER A 39 19.00 18.49 -2.51
CA SER A 39 17.89 17.97 -1.72
C SER A 39 16.55 18.36 -2.36
N VAL A 40 15.45 17.78 -1.87
CA VAL A 40 14.10 18.12 -2.30
C VAL A 40 13.39 18.86 -1.16
N ARG A 41 12.79 20.01 -1.48
CA ARG A 41 11.89 20.77 -0.59
C ARG A 41 10.63 21.14 -1.38
N ASP A 42 9.48 20.85 -0.81
CA ASP A 42 8.17 21.10 -1.44
C ASP A 42 8.07 20.62 -2.91
N GLY A 43 8.70 19.47 -3.20
CA GLY A 43 8.72 18.90 -4.55
C GLY A 43 9.67 19.63 -5.52
N ARG A 44 10.57 20.48 -5.03
CA ARG A 44 11.58 21.18 -5.82
C ARG A 44 12.98 20.71 -5.48
N LEU A 45 13.82 20.58 -6.46
CA LEU A 45 15.25 20.35 -6.27
C LEU A 45 15.92 21.67 -5.84
N VAL A 46 16.62 21.62 -4.73
CA VAL A 46 17.25 22.79 -4.09
C VAL A 46 18.65 22.45 -3.59
N ILE A 47 19.43 23.48 -3.29
CA ILE A 47 20.76 23.37 -2.69
C ILE A 47 20.71 23.88 -1.24
N PRO A 48 21.19 23.10 -0.24
CA PRO A 48 21.37 23.59 1.11
C PRO A 48 22.59 24.54 1.18
N VAL A 49 22.40 25.71 1.73
CA VAL A 49 23.38 26.78 1.79
C VAL A 49 23.45 27.37 3.19
N ALA A 50 24.65 27.70 3.71
CA ALA A 50 24.77 28.41 4.95
C ALA A 50 24.15 29.82 4.83
N PRO A 51 23.41 30.33 5.84
CA PRO A 51 22.70 31.62 5.77
C PRO A 51 23.59 32.81 5.36
N MET A 52 24.85 32.82 5.79
CA MET A 52 25.83 33.86 5.45
C MET A 52 26.13 33.89 3.94
N ASN A 53 25.98 32.79 3.25
CA ASN A 53 26.29 32.64 1.83
C ASN A 53 25.05 32.74 0.91
N LYS A 54 23.81 32.90 1.46
CA LYS A 54 22.58 32.87 0.70
C LYS A 54 22.53 33.89 -0.46
N ARG A 55 23.20 35.03 -0.34
CA ARG A 55 23.24 36.07 -1.37
C ARG A 55 24.25 35.78 -2.49
N LYS A 56 25.12 34.79 -2.30
CA LYS A 56 26.15 34.42 -3.29
C LYS A 56 25.64 33.44 -4.33
N ILE A 57 24.49 32.78 -4.05
CA ILE A 57 23.80 31.92 -4.99
C ILE A 57 22.54 32.64 -5.44
N GLN A 58 22.46 32.96 -6.74
CA GLN A 58 21.25 33.55 -7.32
C GLN A 58 20.14 32.52 -7.39
N GLY A 59 19.00 32.77 -6.74
CA GLY A 59 17.89 31.84 -6.72
C GLY A 59 16.79 32.23 -5.75
N ILE A 60 15.84 31.34 -5.57
CA ILE A 60 14.66 31.49 -4.70
C ILE A 60 14.90 30.68 -3.44
N VAL A 61 14.70 31.31 -2.27
CA VAL A 61 14.71 30.63 -0.97
C VAL A 61 13.34 29.97 -0.76
N HIS A 62 13.33 28.65 -0.58
CA HIS A 62 12.09 27.89 -0.34
C HIS A 62 11.87 27.55 1.12
N ASP A 63 12.96 27.28 1.86
CA ASP A 63 12.83 26.78 3.23
C ASP A 63 14.08 27.12 4.05
N GLU A 64 13.94 27.07 5.36
CA GLU A 64 15.07 27.15 6.32
C GLU A 64 15.02 25.95 7.26
N SER A 65 16.17 25.44 7.67
CA SER A 65 16.22 24.37 8.67
C SER A 65 15.66 24.88 10.01
N ALA A 66 15.08 23.98 10.82
CA ALA A 66 14.51 24.30 12.13
C ALA A 66 15.50 25.01 13.08
N THR A 67 16.80 24.82 12.86
CA THR A 67 17.89 25.48 13.64
C THR A 67 18.36 26.79 13.01
N GLY A 68 17.82 27.20 11.87
CA GLY A 68 18.26 28.37 11.11
C GLY A 68 19.68 28.28 10.54
N LYS A 69 20.33 27.10 10.60
CA LYS A 69 21.73 26.92 10.15
C LYS A 69 21.86 26.65 8.66
N THR A 70 20.75 26.34 7.98
CA THR A 70 20.74 25.99 6.55
C THR A 70 19.55 26.64 5.88
N VAL A 71 19.77 27.23 4.72
CA VAL A 71 18.74 27.80 3.84
C VAL A 71 18.72 26.97 2.59
N PHE A 72 17.52 26.60 2.13
CA PHE A 72 17.34 25.80 0.91
C PHE A 72 17.02 26.72 -0.26
N ILE A 73 17.95 26.81 -1.20
CA ILE A 73 17.86 27.70 -2.36
C ILE A 73 17.64 26.90 -3.63
N GLU A 74 16.63 27.30 -4.39
CA GLU A 74 16.42 26.88 -5.78
C GLU A 74 17.21 27.83 -6.68
N PRO A 75 18.30 27.37 -7.32
CA PRO A 75 19.04 28.22 -8.25
C PRO A 75 18.18 28.70 -9.41
N GLY A 76 18.36 29.95 -9.82
CA GLY A 76 17.57 30.56 -10.90
C GLY A 76 17.58 29.75 -12.20
N GLU A 77 18.71 29.08 -12.50
CA GLU A 77 18.88 28.27 -13.70
C GLU A 77 17.96 27.05 -13.78
N ILE A 78 17.43 26.56 -12.65
CA ILE A 78 16.59 25.36 -12.61
C ILE A 78 15.12 25.65 -12.30
N VAL A 79 14.74 26.91 -12.03
CA VAL A 79 13.35 27.29 -11.65
C VAL A 79 12.35 26.83 -12.72
N GLU A 80 12.64 27.07 -14.00
CA GLU A 80 11.76 26.68 -15.10
C GLU A 80 11.65 25.17 -15.23
N ALA A 81 12.77 24.46 -15.08
CA ALA A 81 12.78 23.00 -15.14
C ALA A 81 12.03 22.35 -13.93
N ASN A 82 12.17 22.91 -12.74
CA ASN A 82 11.36 22.50 -11.58
C ASN A 82 9.87 22.77 -11.77
N ASN A 83 9.50 23.90 -12.40
CA ASN A 83 8.09 24.17 -12.75
C ASN A 83 7.56 23.14 -13.75
N THR A 84 8.34 22.81 -14.78
CA THR A 84 8.00 21.78 -15.76
C THR A 84 7.78 20.42 -15.10
N ILE A 85 8.62 20.03 -14.15
CA ILE A 85 8.41 18.78 -13.38
C ILE A 85 7.06 18.81 -12.65
N ARG A 86 6.71 19.90 -11.96
CA ARG A 86 5.44 20.01 -11.24
C ARG A 86 4.22 19.96 -12.18
N GLU A 87 4.32 20.57 -13.36
CA GLU A 87 3.28 20.48 -14.38
C GLU A 87 3.10 19.04 -14.88
N LEU A 88 4.19 18.35 -15.17
CA LEU A 88 4.20 16.95 -15.60
C LEU A 88 3.68 16.01 -14.50
N GLU A 89 4.02 16.25 -13.23
CA GLU A 89 3.48 15.49 -12.09
C GLU A 89 1.96 15.69 -11.96
N GLY A 90 1.49 16.91 -12.14
CA GLY A 90 0.07 17.23 -12.19
C GLY A 90 -0.64 16.52 -13.36
N GLU A 91 -0.03 16.50 -14.53
CA GLU A 91 -0.55 15.78 -15.69
C GLU A 91 -0.57 14.27 -15.46
N MET A 92 0.49 13.71 -14.89
CA MET A 92 0.55 12.29 -14.53
C MET A 92 -0.55 11.91 -13.54
N ARG A 93 -0.81 12.75 -12.53
CA ARG A 93 -1.90 12.53 -11.56
C ARG A 93 -3.27 12.53 -12.25
N ARG A 94 -3.53 13.47 -13.16
CA ARG A 94 -4.77 13.50 -13.93
C ARG A 94 -4.95 12.26 -14.78
N GLU A 95 -3.88 11.79 -15.42
CA GLU A 95 -3.91 10.59 -16.26
C GLU A 95 -4.16 9.32 -15.42
N ILE A 96 -3.57 9.20 -14.24
CA ILE A 96 -3.84 8.10 -13.30
C ILE A 96 -5.32 8.10 -12.91
N ILE A 97 -5.88 9.25 -12.53
CA ILE A 97 -7.30 9.38 -12.17
C ILE A 97 -8.17 8.96 -13.35
N ARG A 98 -7.85 9.41 -14.56
CA ARG A 98 -8.59 9.04 -15.78
C ARG A 98 -8.61 7.53 -16.00
N ILE A 99 -7.45 6.87 -15.87
CA ILE A 99 -7.33 5.42 -16.06
C ILE A 99 -8.12 4.67 -14.98
N LEU A 100 -7.97 5.06 -13.70
CA LEU A 100 -8.66 4.41 -12.59
C LEU A 100 -10.18 4.60 -12.68
N THR A 101 -10.65 5.78 -13.11
CA THR A 101 -12.07 6.05 -13.35
C THR A 101 -12.62 5.14 -14.44
N ALA A 102 -11.91 5.06 -15.58
CA ALA A 102 -12.33 4.20 -16.68
C ALA A 102 -12.38 2.71 -16.28
N MET A 103 -11.41 2.23 -15.49
CA MET A 103 -11.44 0.86 -14.95
C MET A 103 -12.61 0.65 -13.99
N SER A 104 -12.89 1.61 -13.11
CA SER A 104 -14.02 1.55 -12.18
C SER A 104 -15.37 1.52 -12.92
N ASP A 105 -15.49 2.30 -13.99
CA ASP A 105 -16.71 2.34 -14.79
C ASP A 105 -16.96 1.02 -15.55
N LEU A 106 -15.89 0.29 -15.91
CA LEU A 106 -16.01 -1.06 -16.47
C LEU A 106 -16.49 -2.11 -15.45
N ILE A 107 -16.08 -1.97 -14.19
CA ILE A 107 -16.43 -2.93 -13.12
C ILE A 107 -17.81 -2.63 -12.55
N ARG A 108 -18.19 -1.36 -12.44
CA ARG A 108 -19.42 -0.91 -11.76
C ARG A 108 -20.70 -1.60 -12.23
N PRO A 109 -20.94 -1.86 -13.53
CA PRO A 109 -22.13 -2.59 -13.99
C PRO A 109 -22.21 -4.05 -13.49
N HIS A 110 -21.09 -4.63 -13.08
CA HIS A 110 -20.98 -6.04 -12.68
C HIS A 110 -20.91 -6.25 -11.16
N ILE A 111 -21.01 -5.18 -10.37
CA ILE A 111 -20.87 -5.26 -8.91
C ILE A 111 -21.87 -6.24 -8.30
N ASP A 112 -23.13 -6.17 -8.70
CA ASP A 112 -24.19 -7.04 -8.15
C ASP A 112 -23.91 -8.52 -8.47
N GLU A 113 -23.48 -8.83 -9.70
CA GLU A 113 -23.09 -10.19 -10.10
C GLU A 113 -21.86 -10.68 -9.33
N MET A 114 -20.90 -9.79 -9.07
CA MET A 114 -19.71 -10.11 -8.27
C MET A 114 -20.08 -10.41 -6.82
N LEU A 115 -21.00 -9.63 -6.22
CA LEU A 115 -21.47 -9.86 -4.85
C LEU A 115 -22.20 -11.20 -4.74
N VAL A 116 -23.09 -11.53 -5.69
CA VAL A 116 -23.76 -12.84 -5.74
C VAL A 116 -22.74 -13.96 -5.86
N SER A 117 -21.74 -13.81 -6.72
CA SER A 117 -20.68 -14.81 -6.89
C SER A 117 -19.88 -15.00 -5.61
N TYR A 118 -19.58 -13.91 -4.89
CA TYR A 118 -18.90 -13.94 -3.61
C TYR A 118 -19.70 -14.72 -2.54
N ASP A 119 -21.01 -14.46 -2.46
CA ASP A 119 -21.91 -15.18 -1.54
C ASP A 119 -21.98 -16.68 -1.85
N ILE A 120 -22.05 -17.04 -3.15
CA ILE A 120 -22.03 -18.45 -3.58
C ILE A 120 -20.71 -19.11 -3.18
N LEU A 121 -19.58 -18.45 -3.38
CA LEU A 121 -18.27 -18.97 -2.97
C LEU A 121 -18.22 -19.18 -1.45
N GLY A 122 -18.75 -18.24 -0.67
CA GLY A 122 -18.87 -18.37 0.78
C GLY A 122 -19.70 -19.56 1.21
N GLN A 123 -20.83 -19.81 0.54
CA GLN A 123 -21.68 -20.98 0.79
C GLN A 123 -20.96 -22.29 0.46
N ILE A 124 -20.27 -22.35 -0.67
CA ILE A 124 -19.49 -23.53 -1.08
C ILE A 124 -18.38 -23.82 -0.05
N ASP A 125 -17.65 -22.80 0.37
CA ASP A 125 -16.59 -22.98 1.35
C ASP A 125 -17.13 -23.43 2.72
N PHE A 126 -18.27 -22.88 3.15
CA PHE A 126 -18.95 -23.30 4.37
C PHE A 126 -19.43 -24.78 4.29
N ILE A 127 -20.01 -25.19 3.16
CA ILE A 127 -20.43 -26.59 2.94
C ILE A 127 -19.19 -27.51 2.98
N ARG A 128 -18.10 -27.11 2.30
CA ARG A 128 -16.85 -27.85 2.29
C ARG A 128 -16.27 -27.99 3.70
N SER A 129 -16.24 -26.91 4.46
CA SER A 129 -15.72 -26.90 5.83
C SER A 129 -16.52 -27.84 6.74
N LYS A 130 -17.86 -27.84 6.62
CA LYS A 130 -18.73 -28.79 7.34
C LYS A 130 -18.47 -30.23 6.93
N ALA A 131 -18.27 -30.50 5.65
CA ALA A 131 -17.99 -31.84 5.17
C ALA A 131 -16.66 -32.38 5.67
N LEU A 132 -15.60 -31.55 5.64
CA LEU A 132 -14.30 -31.91 6.20
C LEU A 132 -14.36 -32.16 7.72
N PHE A 133 -15.07 -31.33 8.45
CA PHE A 133 -15.27 -31.48 9.87
C PHE A 133 -16.06 -32.77 10.21
N ALA A 134 -17.10 -33.06 9.42
CA ALA A 134 -17.87 -34.31 9.55
C ALA A 134 -17.02 -35.56 9.28
N GLN A 135 -16.12 -35.50 8.30
CA GLN A 135 -15.17 -36.59 8.01
C GLN A 135 -14.18 -36.80 9.17
N GLU A 136 -13.62 -35.72 9.72
CA GLU A 136 -12.66 -35.79 10.83
C GLU A 136 -13.28 -36.40 12.08
N LEU A 137 -14.54 -36.09 12.35
CA LEU A 137 -15.29 -36.57 13.51
C LEU A 137 -16.06 -37.87 13.26
N ASN A 138 -16.01 -38.44 12.06
CA ASN A 138 -16.84 -39.60 11.65
C ASN A 138 -18.34 -39.35 11.92
N CYS A 139 -18.83 -38.14 11.61
CA CYS A 139 -20.22 -37.79 11.81
C CYS A 139 -21.14 -38.47 10.84
N ASN A 140 -22.34 -38.84 11.30
CA ASN A 140 -23.44 -39.28 10.50
C ASN A 140 -24.46 -38.15 10.32
N MET A 141 -25.24 -38.22 9.21
CA MET A 141 -26.34 -37.29 8.99
C MET A 141 -27.47 -37.55 10.00
N PRO A 142 -27.88 -36.51 10.78
CA PRO A 142 -28.98 -36.67 11.71
C PRO A 142 -30.31 -36.85 10.95
N HIS A 143 -31.18 -37.68 11.49
CA HIS A 143 -32.58 -37.78 11.05
C HIS A 143 -33.41 -36.73 11.78
N LEU A 144 -34.05 -35.82 11.05
CA LEU A 144 -34.84 -34.73 11.66
C LEU A 144 -36.32 -35.07 11.60
N GLU A 145 -36.96 -35.05 12.78
CA GLU A 145 -38.39 -35.27 12.94
C GLU A 145 -39.11 -33.96 13.29
N HIS A 146 -40.39 -33.84 12.92
CA HIS A 146 -41.23 -32.69 13.29
C HIS A 146 -41.80 -32.78 14.74
N LYS A 147 -41.38 -33.77 15.49
CA LYS A 147 -41.82 -33.99 16.88
C LYS A 147 -40.69 -33.61 17.84
N PRO A 148 -41.01 -33.12 19.03
CA PRO A 148 -40.01 -32.86 20.09
C PRO A 148 -39.50 -34.18 20.64
N GLN A 149 -38.57 -34.83 19.92
CA GLN A 149 -38.01 -36.11 20.30
C GLN A 149 -36.52 -36.07 20.04
N ILE A 150 -35.72 -36.53 21.02
CA ILE A 150 -34.27 -36.67 20.90
C ILE A 150 -33.92 -38.13 21.16
N GLU A 151 -33.34 -38.77 20.13
CA GLU A 151 -32.76 -40.10 20.25
C GLU A 151 -31.32 -40.08 19.75
N TRP A 152 -30.37 -40.19 20.68
CA TRP A 152 -28.97 -40.28 20.39
C TRP A 152 -28.45 -41.67 20.70
N TYR A 153 -27.80 -42.27 19.75
CA TYR A 153 -27.13 -43.56 19.89
C TYR A 153 -25.63 -43.38 19.62
N HIS A 154 -24.79 -43.79 20.59
CA HIS A 154 -23.34 -43.67 20.49
C HIS A 154 -22.86 -42.23 20.20
N ALA A 155 -23.52 -41.24 20.79
CA ALA A 155 -23.21 -39.85 20.59
C ALA A 155 -21.88 -39.49 21.28
N VAL A 156 -20.99 -38.86 20.52
CA VAL A 156 -19.66 -38.43 20.96
C VAL A 156 -19.60 -36.93 20.96
N HIS A 157 -19.16 -36.34 22.10
CA HIS A 157 -18.99 -34.89 22.17
C HIS A 157 -17.77 -34.44 21.34
N PRO A 158 -17.91 -33.59 20.27
CA PRO A 158 -16.83 -33.29 19.35
C PRO A 158 -15.58 -32.69 19.99
N ALA A 159 -15.74 -31.70 20.87
CA ALA A 159 -14.60 -31.06 21.52
C ALA A 159 -13.86 -32.01 22.48
N LEU A 160 -14.61 -32.89 23.17
CA LEU A 160 -14.00 -33.88 24.04
C LEU A 160 -13.26 -34.94 23.21
N TYR A 161 -13.84 -35.36 22.08
CA TYR A 161 -13.16 -36.29 21.16
C TYR A 161 -11.82 -35.75 20.67
N LEU A 162 -11.79 -34.51 20.17
CA LEU A 162 -10.57 -33.87 19.67
C LEU A 162 -9.52 -33.74 20.77
N SER A 163 -9.91 -33.26 21.96
CA SER A 163 -8.97 -33.10 23.08
C SER A 163 -8.42 -34.42 23.60
N LEU A 164 -9.23 -35.47 23.71
CA LEU A 164 -8.77 -36.77 24.18
C LEU A 164 -7.96 -37.51 23.13
N LYS A 165 -8.27 -37.36 21.85
CA LYS A 165 -7.50 -37.91 20.73
C LYS A 165 -6.04 -37.45 20.75
N GLU A 166 -5.79 -36.19 21.06
CA GLU A 166 -4.43 -35.65 21.22
C GLU A 166 -3.64 -36.34 22.34
N HIS A 167 -4.35 -36.85 23.36
CA HIS A 167 -3.76 -37.53 24.52
C HIS A 167 -3.84 -39.07 24.43
N GLY A 168 -4.23 -39.61 23.27
CA GLY A 168 -4.36 -41.05 23.09
C GLY A 168 -5.45 -41.70 23.93
N LYS A 169 -6.47 -40.94 24.35
CA LYS A 169 -7.60 -41.43 25.12
C LYS A 169 -8.87 -41.50 24.29
N GLU A 170 -9.78 -42.40 24.63
CA GLU A 170 -11.08 -42.56 24.00
C GLU A 170 -12.18 -41.85 24.77
N VAL A 171 -13.19 -41.35 24.06
CA VAL A 171 -14.41 -40.77 24.65
C VAL A 171 -15.40 -41.89 24.91
N VAL A 172 -16.05 -41.88 26.05
CA VAL A 172 -17.18 -42.78 26.32
C VAL A 172 -18.43 -42.20 25.64
N PRO A 173 -19.01 -42.93 24.67
CA PRO A 173 -20.20 -42.48 23.94
C PRO A 173 -21.44 -42.40 24.91
N LEU A 174 -22.40 -41.58 24.53
CA LEU A 174 -23.62 -41.34 25.25
C LEU A 174 -24.84 -41.82 24.45
N ASP A 175 -25.70 -42.61 25.09
CA ASP A 175 -27.01 -42.98 24.58
C ASP A 175 -28.07 -42.20 25.38
N ILE A 176 -28.94 -41.46 24.67
CA ILE A 176 -30.03 -40.67 25.28
C ILE A 176 -31.30 -40.85 24.45
N LYS A 177 -32.41 -41.01 25.14
CA LYS A 177 -33.76 -40.99 24.56
C LYS A 177 -34.67 -40.11 25.43
N LEU A 178 -35.23 -39.06 24.79
CA LEU A 178 -36.12 -38.08 25.42
C LEU A 178 -37.38 -37.90 24.56
#